data_aeb0ce84d3fc9f3d5d9110725695fd41
#
_entry.id   aeb0ce84d3fc9f3d5d9110725695fd41
#
_cell.length_a   1.000
_cell.length_b   1.000
_cell.length_c   1.000
_cell.angle_alpha   90.00
_cell.angle_beta   90.00
_cell.angle_gamma   90.00
#
_symmetry.space_group_name_H-M   'P 1'
#
loop_
_entity.id
_entity.type
_entity.pdbx_description
1 polymer ?
#
loop_
_entity_poly.entity_id
_entity_poly.type
_entity_poly.pdbx_seq_one_letter_code
_entity_poly.pdbx_strand_id
1 'polypeptide(L)'
;MKSVFKHSLSLTVLASSLLSLGASAAPANDPATLAQIRDSAMKSDWAYERLADLTDLVGPRLSGSAGAAAAVEQVAAAMRKLGAKVTLQPVKVPHWVRGEEKAELVDYTGRPDGVSQKVVLTALGGSGATPAAGLTAPVIVVHSFDELKAKGAQVKGSIVLFDVAFDQEMADRGLAGPAYGQGSRVRTQGPKLAAELGAAAALVRSVGGANYRIAHTGATGLVDGARIPAAAVTAEDAMLMTRLSARGPLKMHLTLTPQTLPDADSFNVIADWPGTDKADEVVIVSGHLDSWDLATGAHDDGTGVAGAMGVIDTLKKLDLHPRRTIRVIAWMNEENGTRGGRAYFEANKDKLDKHFAAIESDEGGGRPFGFIGSVTPPMVKYFAPLKAALEPIGAGVFERHDAAAGADIGPLERGGVPSFQPLVDASFYFSYHHTPADTLDKVSTLELKRHVAVMTSLSWFLANMDENIGRVAKPE
;
A
#
# COMPACT_ATOMS: atom_id res chain seq x y z
N MET A 1 -102.82 -16.71 -11.37
CA MET A 1 -102.37 -15.59 -12.17
C MET A 1 -101.37 -14.79 -11.34
N LYS A 2 -100.07 -14.95 -11.52
CA LYS A 2 -99.04 -14.05 -11.11
C LYS A 2 -97.80 -14.27 -11.97
N SER A 3 -97.54 -13.29 -12.85
CA SER A 3 -96.41 -13.26 -13.76
C SER A 3 -95.11 -13.00 -12.93
N VAL A 4 -94.07 -13.76 -13.18
CA VAL A 4 -92.74 -13.56 -12.61
C VAL A 4 -91.82 -13.10 -13.73
N PHE A 5 -91.37 -11.85 -13.65
CA PHE A 5 -90.30 -11.24 -14.46
C PHE A 5 -88.97 -11.77 -14.03
N LYS A 6 -88.20 -12.38 -14.93
CA LYS A 6 -86.79 -12.70 -14.72
C LYS A 6 -85.91 -11.56 -15.29
N HIS A 7 -85.19 -10.88 -14.42
CA HIS A 7 -84.18 -9.95 -14.87
C HIS A 7 -82.82 -10.69 -14.98
N SER A 8 -82.30 -10.71 -16.20
CA SER A 8 -80.94 -11.18 -16.44
C SER A 8 -79.95 -10.04 -16.21
N LEU A 9 -79.04 -10.21 -15.24
CA LEU A 9 -77.94 -9.30 -15.01
C LEU A 9 -76.73 -9.76 -15.83
N SER A 10 -76.35 -8.99 -16.86
CA SER A 10 -75.11 -9.19 -17.61
C SER A 10 -73.95 -8.57 -16.87
N LEU A 11 -73.04 -9.39 -16.40
CA LEU A 11 -71.78 -8.97 -15.79
C LEU A 11 -70.74 -8.73 -16.89
N THR A 12 -70.43 -7.45 -17.15
CA THR A 12 -69.35 -7.07 -18.06
C THR A 12 -68.03 -7.08 -17.26
N VAL A 13 -67.18 -8.09 -17.50
CA VAL A 13 -65.81 -8.12 -16.92
C VAL A 13 -64.92 -7.20 -17.73
N LEU A 14 -64.52 -6.09 -17.14
CA LEU A 14 -63.45 -5.21 -17.65
C LEU A 14 -62.10 -5.86 -17.34
N ALA A 15 -61.45 -6.45 -18.33
CA ALA A 15 -60.06 -6.91 -18.22
C ALA A 15 -59.13 -5.68 -18.27
N SER A 16 -58.64 -5.22 -17.11
CA SER A 16 -57.57 -4.23 -17.00
C SER A 16 -56.23 -4.88 -17.33
N SER A 17 -55.77 -4.74 -18.57
CA SER A 17 -54.40 -5.11 -18.95
C SER A 17 -53.41 -4.11 -18.29
N LEU A 18 -52.80 -4.53 -17.18
CA LEU A 18 -51.61 -3.92 -16.64
C LEU A 18 -50.47 -4.11 -17.64
N LEU A 19 -50.21 -3.12 -18.47
CA LEU A 19 -48.95 -2.98 -19.16
C LEU A 19 -47.88 -2.70 -18.06
N SER A 20 -47.16 -3.74 -17.67
CA SER A 20 -45.88 -3.59 -16.96
C SER A 20 -44.91 -2.92 -17.95
N LEU A 21 -44.78 -1.60 -17.86
CA LEU A 21 -43.60 -0.90 -18.40
C LEU A 21 -42.38 -1.52 -17.69
N GLY A 22 -41.72 -2.48 -18.32
CA GLY A 22 -40.42 -2.90 -17.95
C GLY A 22 -39.50 -1.67 -18.04
N ALA A 23 -39.21 -1.08 -16.88
CA ALA A 23 -38.13 -0.11 -16.79
C ALA A 23 -36.89 -0.82 -17.30
N SER A 24 -36.46 -0.49 -18.53
CA SER A 24 -35.14 -0.89 -19.01
C SER A 24 -34.16 -0.29 -18.02
N ALA A 25 -33.49 -1.17 -17.25
CA ALA A 25 -32.43 -0.70 -16.34
C ALA A 25 -31.43 0.13 -17.17
N ALA A 26 -31.12 1.33 -16.72
CA ALA A 26 -30.11 2.15 -17.36
C ALA A 26 -28.81 1.33 -17.49
N PRO A 27 -28.01 1.52 -18.55
CA PRO A 27 -26.73 0.83 -18.67
C PRO A 27 -25.91 1.04 -17.40
N ALA A 28 -25.35 -0.03 -16.85
CA ALA A 28 -24.69 0.02 -15.54
C ALA A 28 -23.55 1.08 -15.43
N ASN A 29 -22.93 1.41 -16.56
CA ASN A 29 -21.89 2.45 -16.68
C ASN A 29 -22.40 3.77 -17.27
N ASP A 30 -23.69 4.08 -17.13
CA ASP A 30 -24.22 5.37 -17.58
C ASP A 30 -23.66 6.53 -16.72
N PRO A 31 -23.58 7.75 -17.30
CA PRO A 31 -23.04 8.92 -16.60
C PRO A 31 -23.73 9.28 -15.29
N ALA A 32 -25.04 9.02 -15.16
CA ALA A 32 -25.80 9.35 -13.96
C ALA A 32 -25.43 8.42 -12.80
N THR A 33 -25.31 7.13 -13.04
CA THR A 33 -24.86 6.15 -12.04
C THR A 33 -23.44 6.45 -11.57
N LEU A 34 -22.50 6.74 -12.48
CA LEU A 34 -21.13 7.11 -12.12
C LEU A 34 -21.08 8.40 -11.30
N ALA A 35 -21.91 9.41 -11.64
CA ALA A 35 -22.04 10.63 -10.87
C ALA A 35 -22.60 10.37 -9.45
N GLN A 36 -23.61 9.51 -9.31
CA GLN A 36 -24.18 9.14 -8.01
C GLN A 36 -23.14 8.45 -7.13
N ILE A 37 -22.33 7.55 -7.67
CA ILE A 37 -21.25 6.86 -6.96
C ILE A 37 -20.24 7.90 -6.46
N ARG A 38 -19.70 8.75 -7.35
CA ARG A 38 -18.79 9.83 -6.99
C ARG A 38 -19.36 10.71 -5.86
N ASP A 39 -20.59 11.20 -6.03
CA ASP A 39 -21.20 12.15 -5.11
C ASP A 39 -21.55 11.51 -3.75
N SER A 40 -21.88 10.21 -3.74
CA SER A 40 -22.09 9.44 -2.51
C SER A 40 -20.79 9.30 -1.72
N ALA A 41 -19.71 8.90 -2.39
CA ALA A 41 -18.39 8.78 -1.77
C ALA A 41 -17.91 10.13 -1.21
N MET A 42 -18.09 11.24 -1.94
CA MET A 42 -17.71 12.57 -1.52
C MET A 42 -18.47 13.09 -0.28
N LYS A 43 -19.63 12.50 0.05
CA LYS A 43 -20.44 12.86 1.22
C LYS A 43 -20.18 11.99 2.44
N SER A 44 -19.43 10.88 2.28
CA SER A 44 -19.22 9.90 3.35
C SER A 44 -17.91 10.16 4.11
N ASP A 45 -17.98 10.21 5.43
CA ASP A 45 -16.80 10.20 6.32
C ASP A 45 -16.41 8.77 6.75
N TRP A 46 -17.16 7.76 6.31
CA TRP A 46 -17.03 6.39 6.80
C TRP A 46 -15.61 5.81 6.64
N ALA A 47 -14.96 6.04 5.50
CA ALA A 47 -13.60 5.56 5.28
C ALA A 47 -12.59 6.22 6.23
N TYR A 48 -12.73 7.53 6.46
CA TYR A 48 -11.88 8.25 7.42
C TYR A 48 -12.11 7.76 8.87
N GLU A 49 -13.34 7.49 9.25
CA GLU A 49 -13.66 6.89 10.55
C GLU A 49 -13.03 5.49 10.70
N ARG A 50 -13.03 4.67 9.63
CA ARG A 50 -12.37 3.34 9.67
C ARG A 50 -10.85 3.47 9.71
N LEU A 51 -10.28 4.44 9.00
CA LEU A 51 -8.86 4.76 9.12
C LEU A 51 -8.51 5.20 10.55
N ALA A 52 -9.32 6.10 11.14
CA ALA A 52 -9.14 6.53 12.53
C ALA A 52 -9.22 5.35 13.52
N ASP A 53 -10.20 4.45 13.36
CA ASP A 53 -10.27 3.25 14.19
C ASP A 53 -9.02 2.36 14.04
N LEU A 54 -8.48 2.23 12.82
CA LEU A 54 -7.29 1.43 12.56
C LEU A 54 -6.04 2.06 13.18
N THR A 55 -5.88 3.37 13.07
CA THR A 55 -4.72 4.09 13.60
C THR A 55 -4.77 4.32 15.10
N ASP A 56 -5.94 4.67 15.65
CA ASP A 56 -6.08 5.10 17.04
C ASP A 56 -6.35 3.94 18.00
N LEU A 57 -7.04 2.87 17.54
CA LEU A 57 -7.40 1.73 18.38
C LEU A 57 -6.45 0.55 18.23
N VAL A 58 -5.83 0.39 17.04
CA VAL A 58 -4.86 -0.67 16.78
C VAL A 58 -3.43 -0.12 16.76
N GLY A 59 -3.17 0.93 16.00
CA GLY A 59 -1.85 1.54 15.86
C GLY A 59 -0.92 0.78 14.93
N PRO A 60 0.39 0.64 15.29
CA PRO A 60 1.38 -0.07 14.47
C PRO A 60 1.01 -1.54 14.24
N ARG A 61 1.19 -2.02 12.99
CA ARG A 61 0.63 -3.30 12.53
C ARG A 61 1.64 -4.19 11.80
N LEU A 62 2.92 -4.12 12.20
CA LEU A 62 3.95 -4.94 11.55
C LEU A 62 3.56 -6.42 11.56
N SER A 63 3.76 -7.09 10.44
CA SER A 63 3.44 -8.51 10.26
C SER A 63 3.96 -9.37 11.43
N GLY A 64 3.11 -10.28 11.91
CA GLY A 64 3.41 -11.16 13.05
C GLY A 64 3.16 -10.52 14.43
N SER A 65 2.87 -9.22 14.51
CA SER A 65 2.57 -8.53 15.77
C SER A 65 1.13 -8.71 16.23
N ALA A 66 0.87 -8.42 17.51
CA ALA A 66 -0.49 -8.35 18.05
C ALA A 66 -1.32 -7.25 17.36
N GLY A 67 -0.71 -6.14 16.96
CA GLY A 67 -1.36 -5.09 16.18
C GLY A 67 -1.86 -5.60 14.82
N ALA A 68 -1.03 -6.34 14.08
CA ALA A 68 -1.45 -6.96 12.81
C ALA A 68 -2.64 -7.93 13.01
N ALA A 69 -2.61 -8.74 14.07
CA ALA A 69 -3.73 -9.65 14.38
C ALA A 69 -5.02 -8.89 14.71
N ALA A 70 -4.93 -7.81 15.51
CA ALA A 70 -6.07 -6.96 15.83
C ALA A 70 -6.65 -6.26 14.59
N ALA A 71 -5.79 -5.80 13.68
CA ALA A 71 -6.20 -5.18 12.42
C ALA A 71 -6.99 -6.15 11.53
N VAL A 72 -6.56 -7.41 11.42
CA VAL A 72 -7.30 -8.46 10.70
C VAL A 72 -8.72 -8.59 11.22
N GLU A 73 -8.88 -8.70 12.54
CA GLU A 73 -10.21 -8.85 13.15
C GLU A 73 -11.07 -7.59 12.96
N GLN A 74 -10.48 -6.41 13.11
CA GLN A 74 -11.21 -5.14 12.99
C GLN A 74 -11.72 -4.94 11.56
N VAL A 75 -10.87 -5.13 10.53
CA VAL A 75 -11.27 -5.00 9.13
C VAL A 75 -12.30 -6.06 8.76
N ALA A 76 -12.09 -7.33 9.18
CA ALA A 76 -13.03 -8.40 8.91
C ALA A 76 -14.42 -8.11 9.55
N ALA A 77 -14.44 -7.61 10.78
CA ALA A 77 -15.70 -7.25 11.48
C ALA A 77 -16.42 -6.10 10.77
N ALA A 78 -15.69 -5.05 10.36
CA ALA A 78 -16.26 -3.91 9.64
C ALA A 78 -16.88 -4.34 8.30
N MET A 79 -16.21 -5.22 7.54
CA MET A 79 -16.70 -5.72 6.26
C MET A 79 -17.92 -6.64 6.43
N ARG A 80 -17.93 -7.50 7.46
CA ARG A 80 -19.14 -8.30 7.80
C ARG A 80 -20.32 -7.41 8.14
N LYS A 81 -20.11 -6.31 8.89
CA LYS A 81 -21.17 -5.33 9.21
C LYS A 81 -21.76 -4.64 7.98
N LEU A 82 -20.97 -4.45 6.94
CA LEU A 82 -21.45 -3.97 5.66
C LEU A 82 -22.28 -5.02 4.92
N GLY A 83 -22.18 -6.30 5.25
CA GLY A 83 -22.88 -7.40 4.59
C GLY A 83 -22.04 -8.11 3.53
N ALA A 84 -20.74 -7.81 3.44
CA ALA A 84 -19.84 -8.52 2.56
C ALA A 84 -19.61 -9.96 3.03
N LYS A 85 -19.35 -10.87 2.09
CA LYS A 85 -18.91 -12.23 2.40
C LYS A 85 -17.42 -12.24 2.70
N VAL A 86 -17.08 -12.36 3.99
CA VAL A 86 -15.70 -12.29 4.45
C VAL A 86 -15.05 -13.67 4.59
N THR A 87 -13.86 -13.81 4.02
CA THR A 87 -12.96 -14.97 4.15
C THR A 87 -11.61 -14.51 4.69
N LEU A 88 -11.07 -15.19 5.69
CA LEU A 88 -9.71 -15.01 6.16
C LEU A 88 -8.82 -16.06 5.47
N GLN A 89 -7.93 -15.61 4.58
CA GLN A 89 -6.98 -16.49 3.89
C GLN A 89 -5.70 -16.60 4.71
N PRO A 90 -5.30 -17.81 5.17
CA PRO A 90 -4.09 -18.00 5.98
C PRO A 90 -2.82 -17.58 5.22
N VAL A 91 -1.93 -16.89 5.92
CA VAL A 91 -0.61 -16.49 5.43
C VAL A 91 0.41 -16.68 6.55
N LYS A 92 1.52 -17.38 6.27
CA LYS A 92 2.69 -17.40 7.15
C LYS A 92 3.55 -16.18 6.91
N VAL A 93 3.82 -15.39 7.94
CA VAL A 93 4.53 -14.12 7.84
C VAL A 93 5.79 -14.09 8.70
N PRO A 94 6.85 -13.36 8.31
CA PRO A 94 8.00 -13.14 9.16
C PRO A 94 7.59 -12.45 10.45
N HIS A 95 8.24 -12.81 11.55
CA HIS A 95 8.04 -12.17 12.83
C HIS A 95 9.37 -11.56 13.30
N TRP A 96 9.61 -10.33 12.86
CA TRP A 96 10.73 -9.51 13.29
C TRP A 96 10.25 -8.47 14.29
N VAL A 97 11.00 -8.30 15.39
CA VAL A 97 10.67 -7.37 16.47
C VAL A 97 11.82 -6.40 16.64
N ARG A 98 11.53 -5.10 16.62
CA ARG A 98 12.49 -4.03 16.90
C ARG A 98 12.90 -4.11 18.37
N GLY A 99 14.09 -3.77 18.69
CA GLY A 99 14.57 -3.73 20.06
C GLY A 99 15.03 -2.32 20.44
N GLU A 100 16.08 -2.28 21.28
CA GLU A 100 16.76 -1.05 21.62
C GLU A 100 17.58 -0.54 20.44
N GLU A 101 17.59 0.79 20.25
CA GLU A 101 18.25 1.48 19.15
C GLU A 101 19.00 2.69 19.70
N LYS A 102 20.34 2.63 19.70
CA LYS A 102 21.19 3.74 20.16
C LYS A 102 22.44 3.83 19.30
N ALA A 103 22.87 5.05 19.00
CA ALA A 103 24.16 5.30 18.37
C ALA A 103 24.77 6.62 18.81
N GLU A 104 26.10 6.60 18.96
CA GLU A 104 26.92 7.77 19.31
C GLU A 104 28.21 7.77 18.52
N LEU A 105 28.64 8.97 18.06
CA LEU A 105 29.99 9.18 17.56
C LEU A 105 30.89 9.39 18.75
N VAL A 106 31.78 8.42 18.98
CA VAL A 106 32.62 8.36 20.19
C VAL A 106 34.08 8.82 19.95
N ASP A 107 34.49 8.86 18.68
CA ASP A 107 35.83 9.33 18.30
C ASP A 107 35.81 9.98 16.90
N TYR A 108 36.32 11.19 16.76
CA TYR A 108 36.46 11.92 15.50
C TYR A 108 37.47 13.04 15.63
N THR A 109 38.09 13.46 14.53
CA THR A 109 39.08 14.51 14.48
C THR A 109 38.55 15.83 15.04
N GLY A 110 39.20 16.36 16.05
CA GLY A 110 38.84 17.62 16.74
C GLY A 110 37.74 17.44 17.80
N ARG A 111 37.47 16.23 18.23
CA ARG A 111 36.50 15.95 19.31
C ARG A 111 37.02 16.52 20.65
N PRO A 112 36.21 17.32 21.37
CA PRO A 112 36.56 17.73 22.75
C PRO A 112 36.51 16.53 23.71
N ASP A 113 37.34 16.55 24.76
CA ASP A 113 37.34 15.49 25.76
C ASP A 113 35.97 15.34 26.44
N GLY A 114 35.56 14.09 26.63
CA GLY A 114 34.28 13.74 27.29
C GLY A 114 33.02 14.03 26.47
N VAL A 115 33.13 14.49 25.23
CA VAL A 115 31.97 14.73 24.34
C VAL A 115 31.72 13.55 23.43
N SER A 116 30.47 13.07 23.37
CA SER A 116 29.95 12.21 22.31
C SER A 116 28.81 12.91 21.56
N GLN A 117 28.53 12.51 20.34
CA GLN A 117 27.40 13.06 19.59
C GLN A 117 26.38 11.95 19.31
N LYS A 118 25.16 12.13 19.82
CA LYS A 118 24.05 11.22 19.54
C LYS A 118 23.71 11.25 18.06
N VAL A 119 23.57 10.07 17.47
CA VAL A 119 23.04 9.85 16.13
C VAL A 119 21.61 9.32 16.24
N VAL A 120 20.69 9.91 15.50
CA VAL A 120 19.30 9.43 15.40
C VAL A 120 19.19 8.43 14.27
N LEU A 121 18.74 7.24 14.61
CA LEU A 121 18.61 6.14 13.68
C LEU A 121 17.41 5.23 14.04
N THR A 122 17.08 4.34 13.14
CA THR A 122 16.12 3.25 13.36
C THR A 122 16.61 1.99 12.64
N ALA A 123 16.47 0.83 13.28
CA ALA A 123 16.85 -0.45 12.69
C ALA A 123 16.02 -0.73 11.42
N LEU A 124 16.66 -1.32 10.45
CA LEU A 124 16.01 -1.80 9.23
C LEU A 124 15.41 -3.19 9.45
N GLY A 125 14.25 -3.45 8.90
CA GLY A 125 13.57 -4.72 9.02
C GLY A 125 14.40 -5.88 8.48
N GLY A 126 14.46 -6.97 9.26
CA GLY A 126 15.29 -8.13 8.95
C GLY A 126 16.76 -8.00 9.34
N SER A 127 17.19 -6.86 9.91
CA SER A 127 18.56 -6.69 10.42
C SER A 127 18.88 -7.58 11.61
N GLY A 128 20.17 -7.85 11.84
CA GLY A 128 20.68 -8.54 13.01
C GLY A 128 20.93 -7.61 14.21
N ALA A 129 21.16 -8.21 15.38
CA ALA A 129 21.53 -7.51 16.60
C ALA A 129 23.04 -7.24 16.68
N THR A 130 23.43 -6.19 17.40
CA THR A 130 24.82 -5.99 17.86
C THR A 130 25.15 -7.00 18.98
N PRO A 131 26.44 -7.22 19.31
CA PRO A 131 26.81 -7.87 20.58
C PRO A 131 26.16 -7.16 21.77
N ALA A 132 25.98 -7.88 22.89
CA ALA A 132 25.30 -7.36 24.08
C ALA A 132 25.93 -6.07 24.65
N ALA A 133 27.25 -5.89 24.50
CA ALA A 133 27.97 -4.69 24.89
C ALA A 133 27.90 -3.55 23.86
N GLY A 134 27.12 -3.72 22.78
CA GLY A 134 27.15 -2.87 21.60
C GLY A 134 28.36 -3.16 20.69
N LEU A 135 28.45 -2.40 19.62
CA LEU A 135 29.50 -2.45 18.61
C LEU A 135 30.21 -1.09 18.52
N THR A 136 31.50 -1.06 18.80
CA THR A 136 32.33 0.14 18.55
C THR A 136 33.25 -0.14 17.38
N ALA A 137 33.11 0.59 16.27
CA ALA A 137 33.90 0.37 15.06
C ALA A 137 34.14 1.67 14.26
N PRO A 138 35.18 1.68 13.38
CA PRO A 138 35.35 2.76 12.43
C PRO A 138 34.15 2.87 11.48
N VAL A 139 33.79 4.13 11.12
CA VAL A 139 32.76 4.40 10.13
C VAL A 139 33.42 4.71 8.78
N ILE A 140 32.98 4.04 7.75
CA ILE A 140 33.35 4.29 6.35
C ILE A 140 32.13 4.84 5.63
N VAL A 141 32.24 6.05 5.10
CA VAL A 141 31.20 6.69 4.29
C VAL A 141 31.42 6.37 2.82
N VAL A 142 30.34 5.98 2.12
CA VAL A 142 30.33 5.71 0.68
C VAL A 142 29.05 6.27 0.06
N HIS A 143 29.13 6.65 -1.23
CA HIS A 143 28.02 7.24 -1.98
C HIS A 143 27.52 6.33 -3.12
N SER A 144 28.14 5.17 -3.29
CA SER A 144 27.75 4.16 -4.29
C SER A 144 28.25 2.77 -3.92
N PHE A 145 27.71 1.75 -4.57
CA PHE A 145 28.20 0.38 -4.46
C PHE A 145 29.62 0.20 -5.01
N ASP A 146 29.97 0.95 -6.07
CA ASP A 146 31.29 0.88 -6.65
C ASP A 146 32.35 1.53 -5.73
N GLU A 147 31.99 2.64 -5.06
CA GLU A 147 32.84 3.22 -4.04
C GLU A 147 33.06 2.24 -2.87
N LEU A 148 32.02 1.54 -2.40
CA LEU A 148 32.17 0.50 -1.38
C LEU A 148 33.14 -0.60 -1.82
N LYS A 149 32.99 -1.13 -3.03
CA LYS A 149 33.90 -2.15 -3.59
C LYS A 149 35.34 -1.65 -3.63
N ALA A 150 35.53 -0.40 -4.03
CA ALA A 150 36.86 0.23 -4.11
C ALA A 150 37.56 0.38 -2.74
N LYS A 151 36.81 0.43 -1.61
CA LYS A 151 37.39 0.41 -0.24
C LYS A 151 38.07 -0.93 0.09
N GLY A 152 37.67 -2.03 -0.55
CA GLY A 152 38.32 -3.33 -0.42
C GLY A 152 38.45 -3.80 1.02
N ALA A 153 39.67 -4.17 1.45
CA ALA A 153 39.95 -4.72 2.78
C ALA A 153 39.62 -3.76 3.95
N GLN A 154 39.46 -2.44 3.69
CA GLN A 154 39.11 -1.47 4.74
C GLN A 154 37.70 -1.69 5.28
N VAL A 155 36.81 -2.32 4.51
CA VAL A 155 35.40 -2.59 4.89
C VAL A 155 35.31 -3.60 6.03
N LYS A 156 36.28 -4.52 6.13
CA LYS A 156 36.25 -5.59 7.15
C LYS A 156 36.27 -5.01 8.56
N GLY A 157 35.22 -5.35 9.34
CA GLY A 157 35.06 -4.91 10.74
C GLY A 157 34.64 -3.45 10.91
N SER A 158 34.32 -2.72 9.82
CA SER A 158 33.83 -1.35 9.89
C SER A 158 32.29 -1.28 9.94
N ILE A 159 31.76 -0.11 10.28
CA ILE A 159 30.38 0.29 10.05
C ILE A 159 30.36 1.06 8.73
N VAL A 160 29.65 0.57 7.74
CA VAL A 160 29.53 1.23 6.43
C VAL A 160 28.31 2.14 6.43
N LEU A 161 28.47 3.42 6.13
CA LEU A 161 27.38 4.36 5.88
C LEU A 161 27.24 4.59 4.37
N PHE A 162 26.07 4.27 3.83
CA PHE A 162 25.65 4.67 2.50
C PHE A 162 24.96 6.04 2.57
N ASP A 163 25.67 7.10 2.19
CA ASP A 163 25.12 8.47 2.16
C ASP A 163 24.65 8.81 0.75
N VAL A 164 23.46 8.27 0.38
CA VAL A 164 22.78 8.54 -0.90
C VAL A 164 21.51 9.33 -0.61
N ALA A 165 21.44 10.56 -1.13
CA ALA A 165 20.32 11.45 -0.87
C ALA A 165 19.07 11.03 -1.68
N PHE A 166 17.89 11.26 -1.10
CA PHE A 166 16.62 11.21 -1.81
C PHE A 166 16.54 12.36 -2.82
N ASP A 167 16.10 12.07 -4.04
CA ASP A 167 15.94 13.09 -5.09
C ASP A 167 14.57 13.78 -4.95
N GLN A 168 14.52 14.81 -4.11
CA GLN A 168 13.30 15.59 -3.88
C GLN A 168 12.86 16.35 -5.14
N GLU A 169 13.79 16.81 -5.98
CA GLU A 169 13.46 17.51 -7.22
C GLU A 169 12.72 16.58 -8.21
N MET A 170 13.14 15.32 -8.28
CA MET A 170 12.42 14.30 -9.05
C MET A 170 11.01 14.06 -8.48
N ALA A 171 10.88 13.95 -7.16
CA ALA A 171 9.59 13.77 -6.49
C ALA A 171 8.63 14.94 -6.73
N ASP A 172 9.11 16.18 -6.64
CA ASP A 172 8.33 17.40 -6.88
C ASP A 172 7.84 17.53 -8.34
N ARG A 173 8.48 16.79 -9.25
CA ARG A 173 8.04 16.68 -10.66
C ARG A 173 7.04 15.55 -10.91
N GLY A 174 6.48 14.93 -9.87
CA GLY A 174 5.54 13.82 -9.97
C GLY A 174 6.19 12.45 -10.16
N LEU A 175 7.51 12.33 -9.95
CA LEU A 175 8.27 11.09 -10.07
C LEU A 175 8.74 10.60 -8.68
N ALA A 176 7.87 10.69 -7.69
CA ALA A 176 8.20 10.33 -6.30
C ALA A 176 8.54 8.84 -6.15
N GLY A 177 7.76 7.93 -6.76
CA GLY A 177 8.04 6.49 -6.78
C GLY A 177 9.39 6.15 -7.40
N PRO A 178 9.74 6.64 -8.62
CA PRO A 178 11.08 6.49 -9.19
C PRO A 178 12.21 7.04 -8.31
N ALA A 179 12.03 8.20 -7.66
CA ALA A 179 13.01 8.76 -6.73
C ALA A 179 13.23 7.84 -5.52
N TYR A 180 12.14 7.33 -4.95
CA TYR A 180 12.20 6.36 -3.87
C TYR A 180 12.87 5.05 -4.29
N GLY A 181 12.58 4.53 -5.48
CA GLY A 181 13.17 3.31 -6.02
C GLY A 181 14.71 3.34 -6.09
N GLN A 182 15.30 4.51 -6.33
CA GLN A 182 16.77 4.69 -6.29
C GLN A 182 17.32 4.49 -4.88
N GLY A 183 16.70 5.11 -3.87
CA GLY A 183 17.11 5.01 -2.48
C GLY A 183 16.83 3.64 -1.87
N SER A 184 15.65 3.07 -2.12
CA SER A 184 15.24 1.77 -1.61
C SER A 184 16.16 0.64 -2.11
N ARG A 185 16.69 0.75 -3.33
CA ARG A 185 17.72 -0.16 -3.84
C ARG A 185 18.99 -0.14 -2.96
N VAL A 186 19.40 1.03 -2.47
CA VAL A 186 20.55 1.14 -1.56
C VAL A 186 20.22 0.49 -0.21
N ARG A 187 19.02 0.72 0.33
CA ARG A 187 18.54 0.11 1.58
C ARG A 187 18.50 -1.41 1.50
N THR A 188 18.00 -1.96 0.41
CA THR A 188 17.85 -3.42 0.26
C THR A 188 19.15 -4.13 -0.09
N GLN A 189 20.00 -3.56 -0.95
CA GLN A 189 21.21 -4.21 -1.45
C GLN A 189 22.48 -3.81 -0.68
N GLY A 190 22.54 -2.57 -0.17
CA GLY A 190 23.73 -2.04 0.50
C GLY A 190 24.18 -2.84 1.72
N PRO A 191 23.31 -3.12 2.70
CA PRO A 191 23.68 -3.93 3.87
C PRO A 191 24.15 -5.34 3.51
N LYS A 192 23.55 -5.97 2.50
CA LYS A 192 23.98 -7.26 1.98
C LYS A 192 25.40 -7.19 1.42
N LEU A 193 25.65 -6.24 0.53
CA LEU A 193 26.98 -6.06 -0.06
C LEU A 193 28.06 -5.71 0.99
N ALA A 194 27.71 -4.89 1.99
CA ALA A 194 28.60 -4.59 3.11
C ALA A 194 28.92 -5.85 3.93
N ALA A 195 27.92 -6.70 4.20
CA ALA A 195 28.12 -7.97 4.89
C ALA A 195 29.05 -8.91 4.11
N GLU A 196 28.85 -9.04 2.80
CA GLU A 196 29.70 -9.84 1.90
C GLU A 196 31.18 -9.41 1.92
N LEU A 197 31.44 -8.11 2.12
CA LEU A 197 32.78 -7.53 2.26
C LEU A 197 33.31 -7.55 3.72
N GLY A 198 32.55 -8.12 4.65
CA GLY A 198 32.94 -8.31 6.05
C GLY A 198 32.74 -7.09 6.95
N ALA A 199 31.85 -6.16 6.58
CA ALA A 199 31.43 -5.07 7.46
C ALA A 199 30.83 -5.63 8.76
N ALA A 200 31.05 -4.93 9.88
CA ALA A 200 30.47 -5.28 11.18
C ALA A 200 29.01 -4.76 11.31
N ALA A 201 28.67 -3.67 10.62
CA ALA A 201 27.32 -3.15 10.52
C ALA A 201 27.16 -2.29 9.26
N ALA A 202 25.91 -2.00 8.85
CA ALA A 202 25.60 -1.12 7.76
C ALA A 202 24.60 -0.04 8.19
N LEU A 203 24.85 1.18 7.77
CA LEU A 203 23.95 2.31 7.92
C LEU A 203 23.55 2.82 6.55
N VAL A 204 22.31 3.24 6.42
CA VAL A 204 21.77 3.83 5.18
C VAL A 204 21.18 5.20 5.53
N ARG A 205 21.57 6.24 4.80
CA ARG A 205 20.83 7.50 4.90
C ARG A 205 19.37 7.25 4.59
N SER A 206 18.46 7.78 5.39
CA SER A 206 17.02 7.67 5.20
C SER A 206 16.63 7.93 3.75
N VAL A 207 15.88 7.01 3.14
CA VAL A 207 15.61 6.99 1.70
C VAL A 207 14.36 7.76 1.29
N GLY A 208 13.76 8.51 2.21
CA GLY A 208 12.62 9.40 1.95
C GLY A 208 13.01 10.88 2.04
N GLY A 209 12.05 11.75 1.72
CA GLY A 209 12.18 13.21 1.79
C GLY A 209 12.09 13.80 3.19
N ALA A 210 12.02 12.97 4.25
CA ALA A 210 11.86 13.44 5.62
C ALA A 210 13.07 14.29 6.08
N ASN A 211 12.75 15.44 6.67
CA ASN A 211 13.68 16.34 7.36
C ASN A 211 13.40 16.30 8.88
N TYR A 212 13.98 17.22 9.64
CA TYR A 212 13.77 17.35 11.10
C TYR A 212 14.29 16.14 11.91
N ARG A 213 15.37 15.51 11.45
CA ARG A 213 16.02 14.36 12.07
C ARG A 213 15.06 13.19 12.30
N ILE A 214 14.24 12.88 11.30
CA ILE A 214 13.35 11.73 11.28
C ILE A 214 14.01 10.60 10.48
N ALA A 215 14.19 9.43 11.10
CA ALA A 215 14.72 8.25 10.42
C ALA A 215 13.63 7.46 9.73
N HIS A 216 13.93 6.93 8.54
CA HIS A 216 13.03 6.21 7.64
C HIS A 216 13.43 4.74 7.58
N THR A 217 12.62 3.85 8.15
CA THR A 217 12.87 2.40 8.18
C THR A 217 12.59 1.72 6.83
N GLY A 218 12.42 0.44 6.83
CA GLY A 218 12.04 -0.44 5.70
C GLY A 218 12.82 -1.74 5.71
N ALA A 219 12.43 -2.69 4.88
CA ALA A 219 13.08 -3.99 4.80
C ALA A 219 14.49 -3.91 4.21
N THR A 220 15.38 -4.79 4.69
CA THR A 220 16.68 -5.07 4.07
C THR A 220 16.61 -6.33 3.19
N GLY A 221 17.62 -6.49 2.32
CA GLY A 221 17.85 -7.75 1.59
C GLY A 221 18.71 -8.74 2.35
N LEU A 222 18.89 -8.58 3.66
CA LEU A 222 19.65 -9.52 4.48
C LEU A 222 18.88 -10.82 4.65
N VAL A 223 19.57 -11.93 4.43
CA VAL A 223 19.04 -13.29 4.55
C VAL A 223 19.67 -14.02 5.74
N ASP A 224 19.10 -15.15 6.14
CA ASP A 224 19.63 -15.97 7.21
C ASP A 224 21.12 -16.34 6.98
N GLY A 225 21.90 -16.25 8.04
CA GLY A 225 23.34 -16.53 8.00
C GLY A 225 24.24 -15.34 7.60
N ALA A 226 23.69 -14.28 7.04
CA ALA A 226 24.42 -13.04 6.66
C ALA A 226 23.86 -11.77 7.32
N ARG A 227 23.06 -11.93 8.39
CA ARG A 227 22.42 -10.80 9.07
C ARG A 227 23.43 -10.04 9.92
N ILE A 228 23.81 -8.85 9.47
CA ILE A 228 24.55 -7.87 10.27
C ILE A 228 23.58 -6.83 10.84
N PRO A 229 23.95 -6.12 11.93
CA PRO A 229 23.23 -4.93 12.36
C PRO A 229 23.10 -3.94 11.20
N ALA A 230 21.87 -3.48 10.93
CA ALA A 230 21.63 -2.50 9.87
C ALA A 230 20.56 -1.50 10.32
N ALA A 231 20.79 -0.21 10.07
CA ALA A 231 19.88 0.86 10.45
C ALA A 231 19.85 1.97 9.39
N ALA A 232 18.69 2.66 9.30
CA ALA A 232 18.61 3.93 8.63
C ALA A 232 18.99 5.05 9.60
N VAL A 233 19.81 5.99 9.15
CA VAL A 233 20.16 7.21 9.90
C VAL A 233 19.44 8.41 9.27
N THR A 234 19.17 9.43 10.07
CA THR A 234 18.56 10.66 9.53
C THR A 234 19.46 11.32 8.48
N ALA A 235 18.85 12.06 7.57
CA ALA A 235 19.60 12.77 6.52
C ALA A 235 20.65 13.72 7.13
N GLU A 236 20.29 14.43 8.21
CA GLU A 236 21.14 15.38 8.90
C GLU A 236 22.35 14.70 9.55
N ASP A 237 22.15 13.53 10.18
CA ASP A 237 23.23 12.80 10.84
C ASP A 237 24.13 12.09 9.82
N ALA A 238 23.60 11.62 8.69
CA ALA A 238 24.40 11.12 7.58
C ALA A 238 25.33 12.23 7.04
N MET A 239 24.79 13.42 6.77
CA MET A 239 25.58 14.59 6.35
C MET A 239 26.60 15.02 7.41
N LEU A 240 26.27 14.92 8.71
CA LEU A 240 27.24 15.17 9.79
C LEU A 240 28.41 14.19 9.72
N MET A 241 28.13 12.88 9.61
CA MET A 241 29.16 11.85 9.51
C MET A 241 30.02 12.03 8.27
N THR A 242 29.43 12.39 7.13
CA THR A 242 30.18 12.72 5.90
C THR A 242 31.12 13.89 6.09
N ARG A 243 30.68 14.97 6.74
CA ARG A 243 31.56 16.13 7.05
C ARG A 243 32.68 15.79 8.04
N LEU A 244 32.41 14.93 9.02
CA LEU A 244 33.42 14.50 9.99
C LEU A 244 34.44 13.54 9.36
N SER A 245 33.98 12.59 8.55
CA SER A 245 34.86 11.64 7.86
C SER A 245 35.85 12.34 6.90
N ALA A 246 35.43 13.46 6.30
CA ALA A 246 36.33 14.30 5.49
C ALA A 246 37.45 14.99 6.28
N ARG A 247 37.32 15.09 7.62
CA ARG A 247 38.34 15.66 8.52
C ARG A 247 39.30 14.60 9.06
N GLY A 248 38.96 13.32 8.98
CA GLY A 248 39.78 12.22 9.47
C GLY A 248 38.98 11.03 9.97
N PRO A 249 39.61 10.10 10.68
CA PRO A 249 38.97 8.90 11.20
C PRO A 249 37.75 9.21 12.07
N LEU A 250 36.70 8.39 11.92
CA LEU A 250 35.44 8.49 12.65
C LEU A 250 35.10 7.13 13.25
N LYS A 251 34.70 7.07 14.54
CA LYS A 251 34.21 5.87 15.20
C LYS A 251 32.83 6.10 15.80
N MET A 252 32.01 5.05 15.73
CA MET A 252 30.67 5.02 16.31
C MET A 252 30.56 3.87 17.31
N HIS A 253 29.81 4.09 18.37
CA HIS A 253 29.27 3.05 19.22
C HIS A 253 27.79 2.86 18.84
N LEU A 254 27.40 1.62 18.48
CA LEU A 254 26.08 1.24 17.99
C LEU A 254 25.48 0.13 18.86
N THR A 255 24.26 0.29 19.31
CA THR A 255 23.44 -0.74 19.96
C THR A 255 22.15 -0.94 19.18
N LEU A 256 21.94 -2.13 18.65
CA LEU A 256 20.71 -2.57 18.02
C LEU A 256 20.38 -3.96 18.58
N THR A 257 19.15 -4.16 19.08
CA THR A 257 18.75 -5.43 19.69
C THR A 257 17.48 -6.02 19.06
N PRO A 258 17.31 -5.97 17.71
CA PRO A 258 16.15 -6.59 17.08
C PRO A 258 16.21 -8.11 17.27
N GLN A 259 15.02 -8.73 17.19
CA GLN A 259 14.87 -10.18 17.30
C GLN A 259 14.13 -10.71 16.07
N THR A 260 14.58 -11.84 15.55
CA THR A 260 13.84 -12.63 14.58
C THR A 260 13.25 -13.83 15.29
N LEU A 261 11.93 -13.85 15.41
CA LEU A 261 11.15 -14.94 16.01
C LEU A 261 10.71 -15.92 14.91
N PRO A 262 10.20 -17.10 15.28
CA PRO A 262 9.58 -18.01 14.31
C PRO A 262 8.44 -17.31 13.54
N ASP A 263 8.28 -17.68 12.26
CA ASP A 263 7.18 -17.17 11.43
C ASP A 263 5.83 -17.33 12.14
N ALA A 264 5.02 -16.26 12.11
CA ALA A 264 3.70 -16.22 12.71
C ALA A 264 2.60 -16.58 11.71
N ASP A 265 1.48 -17.08 12.23
CA ASP A 265 0.25 -17.21 11.44
C ASP A 265 -0.49 -15.88 11.38
N SER A 266 -0.92 -15.51 10.18
CA SER A 266 -1.72 -14.31 9.92
C SER A 266 -2.68 -14.55 8.76
N PHE A 267 -3.37 -13.51 8.28
CA PHE A 267 -4.40 -13.67 7.25
C PHE A 267 -4.47 -12.45 6.33
N ASN A 268 -4.70 -12.67 5.03
CA ASN A 268 -5.35 -11.68 4.19
C ASN A 268 -6.84 -11.62 4.57
N VAL A 269 -7.40 -10.41 4.62
CA VAL A 269 -8.86 -10.23 4.76
C VAL A 269 -9.46 -10.06 3.38
N ILE A 270 -10.28 -11.01 2.95
CA ILE A 270 -10.97 -11.00 1.64
C ILE A 270 -12.45 -10.78 1.90
N ALA A 271 -13.04 -9.77 1.26
CA ALA A 271 -14.45 -9.43 1.43
C ALA A 271 -15.10 -9.24 0.05
N ASP A 272 -16.04 -10.13 -0.29
CA ASP A 272 -16.75 -10.13 -1.56
C ASP A 272 -18.08 -9.37 -1.45
N TRP A 273 -18.29 -8.41 -2.37
CA TRP A 273 -19.57 -7.83 -2.70
C TRP A 273 -20.06 -8.55 -3.96
N PRO A 274 -21.05 -9.47 -3.84
CA PRO A 274 -21.37 -10.39 -4.91
C PRO A 274 -21.86 -9.70 -6.17
N GLY A 275 -21.43 -10.21 -7.31
CA GLY A 275 -21.94 -9.84 -8.62
C GLY A 275 -23.32 -10.47 -8.92
N THR A 276 -23.92 -10.06 -10.04
CA THR A 276 -25.22 -10.56 -10.52
C THR A 276 -25.03 -11.63 -11.60
N ASP A 277 -24.97 -11.25 -12.86
CA ASP A 277 -24.94 -12.17 -14.02
C ASP A 277 -23.52 -12.70 -14.37
N LYS A 278 -22.47 -12.07 -13.85
CA LYS A 278 -21.07 -12.49 -13.98
C LYS A 278 -20.38 -12.67 -12.62
N ALA A 279 -21.12 -13.20 -11.64
CA ALA A 279 -20.66 -13.30 -10.26
C ALA A 279 -19.40 -14.15 -10.05
N ASP A 280 -19.03 -15.00 -10.99
CA ASP A 280 -17.81 -15.82 -11.00
C ASP A 280 -16.56 -15.07 -11.50
N GLU A 281 -16.73 -13.91 -12.14
CA GLU A 281 -15.65 -13.01 -12.51
C GLU A 281 -15.43 -11.98 -11.39
N VAL A 282 -14.17 -11.60 -11.16
CA VAL A 282 -13.76 -10.77 -10.01
C VAL A 282 -13.02 -9.51 -10.46
N VAL A 283 -13.38 -8.38 -9.88
CA VAL A 283 -12.59 -7.16 -9.86
C VAL A 283 -12.06 -6.98 -8.44
N ILE A 284 -10.75 -7.06 -8.27
CA ILE A 284 -10.08 -6.82 -6.98
C ILE A 284 -9.91 -5.32 -6.77
N VAL A 285 -10.12 -4.87 -5.52
CA VAL A 285 -9.76 -3.54 -5.04
C VAL A 285 -9.09 -3.70 -3.67
N SER A 286 -7.90 -3.14 -3.49
CA SER A 286 -7.04 -3.53 -2.38
C SER A 286 -6.10 -2.45 -1.88
N GLY A 287 -5.54 -2.69 -0.72
CA GLY A 287 -4.40 -2.07 -0.09
C GLY A 287 -3.78 -3.06 0.91
N HIS A 288 -2.60 -2.78 1.47
CA HIS A 288 -2.00 -3.67 2.45
C HIS A 288 -2.36 -3.29 3.89
N LEU A 289 -2.52 -4.30 4.75
CA LEU A 289 -3.03 -4.13 6.10
C LEU A 289 -1.92 -3.92 7.13
N ASP A 290 -0.78 -4.54 6.94
CA ASP A 290 0.37 -4.33 7.82
C ASP A 290 0.99 -2.94 7.59
N SER A 291 1.80 -2.51 8.53
CA SER A 291 2.56 -1.27 8.47
C SER A 291 3.86 -1.43 9.23
N TRP A 292 4.83 -0.56 9.01
CA TRP A 292 5.97 -0.47 9.92
C TRP A 292 5.55 -0.08 11.33
N ASP A 293 6.39 -0.41 12.29
CA ASP A 293 6.15 -0.29 13.73
C ASP A 293 6.53 1.07 14.34
N LEU A 294 7.00 2.02 13.52
CA LEU A 294 7.44 3.34 13.98
C LEU A 294 6.28 4.31 14.23
N ALA A 295 5.17 4.13 13.51
CA ALA A 295 3.98 4.96 13.59
C ALA A 295 2.71 4.12 13.40
N THR A 296 1.59 4.77 13.14
CA THR A 296 0.29 4.11 13.01
C THR A 296 -0.02 3.65 11.58
N GLY A 297 0.88 3.88 10.60
CA GLY A 297 0.67 3.49 9.22
C GLY A 297 -0.60 4.08 8.62
N ALA A 298 -0.77 5.39 8.74
CA ALA A 298 -1.98 6.06 8.27
C ALA A 298 -1.98 6.20 6.74
N HIS A 299 -0.87 6.70 6.17
CA HIS A 299 -0.67 6.76 4.73
C HIS A 299 -0.28 5.41 4.14
N ASP A 300 0.56 4.66 4.86
CA ASP A 300 1.21 3.44 4.42
C ASP A 300 0.75 2.23 5.28
N ASP A 301 -0.30 1.48 4.94
CA ASP A 301 -1.25 1.74 3.85
C ASP A 301 -2.68 1.77 4.40
N GLY A 302 -2.86 2.43 5.56
CA GLY A 302 -4.20 2.60 6.16
C GLY A 302 -5.18 3.28 5.20
N THR A 303 -4.69 4.24 4.36
CA THR A 303 -5.53 4.94 3.37
C THR A 303 -5.99 4.04 2.25
N GLY A 304 -5.16 3.14 1.74
CA GLY A 304 -5.55 2.17 0.72
C GLY A 304 -6.57 1.16 1.25
N VAL A 305 -6.33 0.60 2.45
CA VAL A 305 -7.29 -0.30 3.10
C VAL A 305 -8.63 0.40 3.34
N ALA A 306 -8.64 1.61 3.92
CA ALA A 306 -9.87 2.36 4.18
C ALA A 306 -10.59 2.75 2.87
N GLY A 307 -9.83 3.12 1.84
CA GLY A 307 -10.33 3.41 0.50
C GLY A 307 -11.01 2.20 -0.13
N ALA A 308 -10.37 1.04 -0.10
CA ALA A 308 -10.92 -0.21 -0.61
C ALA A 308 -12.20 -0.63 0.14
N MET A 309 -12.20 -0.53 1.47
CA MET A 309 -13.41 -0.80 2.28
C MET A 309 -14.54 0.18 1.94
N GLY A 310 -14.22 1.46 1.68
CA GLY A 310 -15.16 2.51 1.31
C GLY A 310 -15.91 2.24 0.01
N VAL A 311 -15.36 1.39 -0.87
CA VAL A 311 -16.04 0.92 -2.09
C VAL A 311 -17.34 0.20 -1.74
N ILE A 312 -17.28 -0.77 -0.83
CA ILE A 312 -18.48 -1.53 -0.43
C ILE A 312 -19.45 -0.66 0.36
N ASP A 313 -18.97 0.24 1.24
CA ASP A 313 -19.83 1.20 1.95
C ASP A 313 -20.64 2.06 0.97
N THR A 314 -19.98 2.58 -0.06
CA THR A 314 -20.62 3.42 -1.07
C THR A 314 -21.66 2.63 -1.89
N LEU A 315 -21.30 1.43 -2.38
CA LEU A 315 -22.22 0.58 -3.15
C LEU A 315 -23.44 0.16 -2.33
N LYS A 316 -23.23 -0.20 -1.05
CA LYS A 316 -24.30 -0.53 -0.11
C LYS A 316 -25.26 0.65 0.10
N LYS A 317 -24.74 1.87 0.32
CA LYS A 317 -25.56 3.08 0.51
C LYS A 317 -26.45 3.40 -0.69
N LEU A 318 -26.00 3.04 -1.87
CA LEU A 318 -26.72 3.26 -3.13
C LEU A 318 -27.56 2.06 -3.57
N ASP A 319 -27.54 0.95 -2.83
CA ASP A 319 -28.19 -0.33 -3.18
C ASP A 319 -27.76 -0.82 -4.58
N LEU A 320 -26.46 -0.67 -4.90
CA LEU A 320 -25.88 -1.02 -6.18
C LEU A 320 -25.24 -2.41 -6.14
N HIS A 321 -25.63 -3.26 -7.08
CA HIS A 321 -25.11 -4.61 -7.29
C HIS A 321 -24.42 -4.69 -8.65
N PRO A 322 -23.09 -4.92 -8.69
CA PRO A 322 -22.35 -4.98 -9.95
C PRO A 322 -22.62 -6.27 -10.70
N ARG A 323 -22.24 -6.35 -11.97
CA ARG A 323 -22.31 -7.60 -12.73
C ARG A 323 -21.27 -8.61 -12.27
N ARG A 324 -20.02 -8.16 -12.08
CA ARG A 324 -18.91 -8.97 -11.53
C ARG A 324 -18.78 -8.76 -10.04
N THR A 325 -18.33 -9.77 -9.34
CA THR A 325 -18.01 -9.63 -7.91
C THR A 325 -16.90 -8.59 -7.71
N ILE A 326 -17.13 -7.59 -6.86
CA ILE A 326 -16.08 -6.70 -6.38
C ILE A 326 -15.51 -7.32 -5.10
N ARG A 327 -14.22 -7.61 -5.13
CA ARG A 327 -13.47 -8.24 -4.05
C ARG A 327 -12.54 -7.24 -3.40
N VAL A 328 -12.85 -6.82 -2.19
CA VAL A 328 -11.92 -6.06 -1.36
C VAL A 328 -10.93 -7.02 -0.73
N ILE A 329 -9.63 -6.69 -0.81
CA ILE A 329 -8.58 -7.43 -0.12
C ILE A 329 -7.72 -6.47 0.67
N ALA A 330 -7.58 -6.73 1.98
CA ALA A 330 -6.55 -6.13 2.80
C ALA A 330 -5.40 -7.15 2.92
N TRP A 331 -4.30 -6.87 2.20
CA TRP A 331 -3.16 -7.76 2.10
C TRP A 331 -2.36 -7.78 3.40
N MET A 332 -1.79 -8.92 3.73
CA MET A 332 -0.90 -9.05 4.88
C MET A 332 0.53 -9.30 4.45
N ASN A 333 1.47 -8.60 5.07
CA ASN A 333 2.89 -8.74 4.86
C ASN A 333 3.41 -8.15 3.54
N GLU A 334 2.94 -7.02 3.13
CA GLU A 334 3.57 -6.23 2.06
C GLU A 334 4.97 -5.80 2.49
N GLU A 335 5.07 -5.12 3.64
CA GLU A 335 6.22 -4.36 4.16
C GLU A 335 7.53 -5.14 4.24
N ASN A 336 7.45 -6.42 4.54
CA ASN A 336 8.65 -7.23 4.73
C ASN A 336 8.55 -8.63 4.12
N GLY A 337 7.79 -8.75 3.00
CA GLY A 337 7.74 -10.04 2.35
C GLY A 337 6.78 -10.26 1.20
N THR A 338 5.75 -9.43 1.00
CA THR A 338 4.68 -9.60 0.01
C THR A 338 4.06 -11.01 0.00
N ARG A 339 4.02 -11.67 1.19
CA ARG A 339 3.57 -13.07 1.26
C ARG A 339 2.06 -13.20 1.07
N GLY A 340 1.27 -12.14 1.42
CA GLY A 340 -0.16 -12.09 1.21
C GLY A 340 -0.54 -12.15 -0.26
N GLY A 341 0.01 -11.26 -1.08
CA GLY A 341 -0.22 -11.24 -2.51
C GLY A 341 0.22 -12.54 -3.20
N ARG A 342 1.40 -13.08 -2.80
CA ARG A 342 1.88 -14.38 -3.33
C ARG A 342 0.98 -15.54 -2.94
N ALA A 343 0.51 -15.62 -1.69
CA ALA A 343 -0.39 -16.67 -1.24
C ALA A 343 -1.72 -16.65 -2.00
N TYR A 344 -2.24 -15.45 -2.25
CA TYR A 344 -3.45 -15.28 -3.05
C TYR A 344 -3.24 -15.73 -4.50
N PHE A 345 -2.14 -15.31 -5.13
CA PHE A 345 -1.79 -15.74 -6.49
C PHE A 345 -1.69 -17.26 -6.59
N GLU A 346 -0.94 -17.91 -5.70
CA GLU A 346 -0.78 -19.38 -5.71
C GLU A 346 -2.11 -20.12 -5.54
N ALA A 347 -3.01 -19.61 -4.69
CA ALA A 347 -4.33 -20.20 -4.49
C ALA A 347 -5.29 -19.99 -5.69
N ASN A 348 -4.99 -19.05 -6.59
CA ASN A 348 -5.86 -18.67 -7.69
C ASN A 348 -5.22 -18.78 -9.08
N LYS A 349 -3.99 -19.25 -9.21
CA LYS A 349 -3.22 -19.29 -10.48
C LYS A 349 -3.92 -20.03 -11.61
N ASP A 350 -4.74 -21.03 -11.29
CA ASP A 350 -5.52 -21.83 -12.26
C ASP A 350 -6.88 -21.15 -12.61
N LYS A 351 -7.17 -19.98 -12.02
CA LYS A 351 -8.42 -19.23 -12.20
C LYS A 351 -8.17 -17.76 -12.55
N LEU A 352 -6.99 -17.42 -13.06
CA LEU A 352 -6.67 -16.03 -13.42
C LEU A 352 -7.56 -15.49 -14.54
N ASP A 353 -8.12 -16.36 -15.38
CA ASP A 353 -9.12 -16.01 -16.37
C ASP A 353 -10.41 -15.42 -15.77
N LYS A 354 -10.70 -15.73 -14.50
CA LYS A 354 -11.83 -15.17 -13.74
C LYS A 354 -11.51 -13.82 -13.06
N HIS A 355 -10.26 -13.42 -13.03
CA HIS A 355 -9.86 -12.10 -12.53
C HIS A 355 -9.90 -11.09 -13.69
N PHE A 356 -10.94 -10.27 -13.71
CA PHE A 356 -11.14 -9.29 -14.77
C PHE A 356 -10.13 -8.16 -14.68
N ALA A 357 -9.90 -7.63 -13.48
CA ALA A 357 -8.92 -6.60 -13.17
C ALA A 357 -8.52 -6.65 -11.69
N ALA A 358 -7.38 -6.06 -11.35
CA ALA A 358 -6.95 -5.83 -9.98
C ALA A 358 -6.54 -4.37 -9.78
N ILE A 359 -7.03 -3.76 -8.69
CA ILE A 359 -6.73 -2.39 -8.28
C ILE A 359 -6.01 -2.46 -6.94
N GLU A 360 -4.87 -1.79 -6.82
CA GLU A 360 -4.16 -1.62 -5.55
C GLU A 360 -3.91 -0.13 -5.30
N SER A 361 -4.06 0.30 -4.06
CA SER A 361 -3.75 1.64 -3.61
C SER A 361 -2.70 1.55 -2.53
N ASP A 362 -1.49 2.06 -2.83
CA ASP A 362 -0.31 1.98 -1.98
C ASP A 362 0.67 3.17 -2.24
N GLU A 363 0.11 4.35 -2.54
CA GLU A 363 0.88 5.59 -2.68
C GLU A 363 0.34 6.70 -1.76
N GLY A 364 -0.31 6.29 -0.65
CA GLY A 364 -0.82 7.17 0.38
C GLY A 364 -2.11 7.90 0.03
N GLY A 365 -2.57 8.74 0.97
CA GLY A 365 -3.83 9.50 0.88
C GLY A 365 -3.67 10.90 0.31
N GLY A 366 -2.73 11.11 -0.62
CA GLY A 366 -2.59 12.38 -1.34
C GLY A 366 -3.77 12.68 -2.25
N ARG A 367 -3.81 13.91 -2.80
CA ARG A 367 -4.87 14.31 -3.72
C ARG A 367 -4.89 13.41 -4.97
N PRO A 368 -5.98 12.72 -5.29
CA PRO A 368 -6.05 11.95 -6.52
C PRO A 368 -6.30 12.86 -7.73
N PHE A 369 -5.58 12.58 -8.81
CA PHE A 369 -5.75 13.20 -10.13
C PHE A 369 -6.53 12.30 -11.09
N GLY A 370 -6.64 11.00 -10.78
CA GLY A 370 -7.27 9.98 -11.60
C GLY A 370 -6.77 8.58 -11.28
N PHE A 371 -6.41 7.84 -12.31
CA PHE A 371 -5.93 6.47 -12.16
C PHE A 371 -4.94 6.09 -13.26
N ILE A 372 -4.10 5.11 -12.97
CA ILE A 372 -3.19 4.45 -13.92
C ILE A 372 -3.75 3.07 -14.22
N GLY A 373 -3.53 2.55 -15.43
CA GLY A 373 -3.97 1.20 -15.77
C GLY A 373 -3.14 0.52 -16.86
N SER A 374 -2.91 -0.78 -16.69
CA SER A 374 -2.20 -1.63 -17.66
C SER A 374 -3.18 -2.27 -18.65
N VAL A 375 -3.79 -1.46 -19.50
CA VAL A 375 -4.70 -1.95 -20.56
C VAL A 375 -4.06 -1.87 -21.92
N THR A 376 -4.56 -2.64 -22.89
CA THR A 376 -4.08 -2.51 -24.27
C THR A 376 -4.47 -1.16 -24.87
N PRO A 377 -3.64 -0.55 -25.74
CA PRO A 377 -3.89 0.81 -26.26
C PRO A 377 -5.30 1.03 -26.86
N PRO A 378 -5.91 0.08 -27.59
CA PRO A 378 -7.27 0.25 -28.12
C PRO A 378 -8.35 0.41 -27.05
N MET A 379 -8.08 -0.06 -25.82
CA MET A 379 -9.06 -0.02 -24.72
C MET A 379 -9.15 1.34 -24.02
N VAL A 380 -8.14 2.19 -24.15
CA VAL A 380 -8.09 3.51 -23.48
C VAL A 380 -9.34 4.36 -23.76
N LYS A 381 -9.86 4.33 -24.99
CA LYS A 381 -11.06 5.09 -25.38
C LYS A 381 -12.32 4.76 -24.58
N TYR A 382 -12.43 3.52 -24.09
CA TYR A 382 -13.61 3.06 -23.34
C TYR A 382 -13.70 3.67 -21.93
N PHE A 383 -12.60 4.21 -21.41
CA PHE A 383 -12.57 4.89 -20.11
C PHE A 383 -13.06 6.34 -20.15
N ALA A 384 -13.44 6.87 -21.30
CA ALA A 384 -13.91 8.26 -21.44
C ALA A 384 -15.11 8.60 -20.53
N PRO A 385 -16.14 7.75 -20.35
CA PRO A 385 -17.23 8.04 -19.42
C PRO A 385 -16.78 8.12 -17.96
N LEU A 386 -15.87 7.23 -17.53
CA LEU A 386 -15.32 7.25 -16.18
C LEU A 386 -14.50 8.52 -15.91
N LYS A 387 -13.65 8.92 -16.86
CA LYS A 387 -12.88 10.17 -16.78
C LYS A 387 -13.80 11.37 -16.61
N ALA A 388 -14.84 11.49 -17.46
CA ALA A 388 -15.82 12.58 -17.39
C ALA A 388 -16.57 12.60 -16.05
N ALA A 389 -16.90 11.44 -15.48
CA ALA A 389 -17.57 11.34 -14.18
C ALA A 389 -16.68 11.80 -13.03
N LEU A 390 -15.35 11.61 -13.10
CA LEU A 390 -14.38 11.99 -12.07
C LEU A 390 -13.83 13.42 -12.23
N GLU A 391 -13.97 14.03 -13.41
CA GLU A 391 -13.49 15.40 -13.69
C GLU A 391 -14.00 16.45 -12.69
N PRO A 392 -15.29 16.46 -12.24
CA PRO A 392 -15.80 17.44 -11.27
C PRO A 392 -15.07 17.45 -9.92
N ILE A 393 -14.40 16.37 -9.54
CA ILE A 393 -13.57 16.29 -8.32
C ILE A 393 -12.07 16.46 -8.62
N GLY A 394 -11.71 16.78 -9.86
CA GLY A 394 -10.32 16.95 -10.30
C GLY A 394 -9.56 15.64 -10.50
N ALA A 395 -10.26 14.51 -10.68
CA ALA A 395 -9.67 13.18 -10.83
C ALA A 395 -9.97 12.51 -12.19
N GLY A 396 -10.10 13.31 -13.26
CA GLY A 396 -10.43 12.84 -14.61
C GLY A 396 -9.24 12.38 -15.46
N VAL A 397 -8.05 12.22 -14.90
CA VAL A 397 -6.87 11.73 -15.63
C VAL A 397 -6.90 10.20 -15.71
N PHE A 398 -6.55 9.67 -16.86
CA PHE A 398 -6.21 8.26 -17.04
C PHE A 398 -4.87 8.15 -17.75
N GLU A 399 -3.93 7.51 -17.10
CA GLU A 399 -2.61 7.19 -17.67
C GLU A 399 -2.53 5.69 -17.98
N ARG A 400 -2.16 5.37 -19.22
CA ARG A 400 -1.92 3.99 -19.61
C ARG A 400 -0.43 3.67 -19.44
N HIS A 401 -0.14 2.64 -18.64
CA HIS A 401 1.21 2.09 -18.48
C HIS A 401 1.25 0.64 -18.97
N ASP A 402 2.44 0.12 -19.28
CA ASP A 402 2.62 -1.28 -19.65
C ASP A 402 2.56 -2.20 -18.42
N ALA A 403 2.89 -1.67 -17.26
CA ALA A 403 2.70 -2.28 -15.94
C ALA A 403 2.19 -1.20 -14.98
N ALA A 404 1.19 -1.53 -14.17
CA ALA A 404 0.54 -0.61 -13.23
C ALA A 404 0.23 -1.28 -11.88
N ALA A 405 0.81 -2.46 -11.61
CA ALA A 405 0.61 -3.15 -10.35
C ALA A 405 1.46 -2.55 -9.24
N GLY A 406 0.87 -2.42 -8.05
CA GLY A 406 1.59 -2.33 -6.79
C GLY A 406 2.25 -3.66 -6.41
N ALA A 407 2.78 -3.73 -5.19
CA ALA A 407 3.58 -4.88 -4.76
C ALA A 407 2.76 -6.18 -4.65
N ASP A 408 1.56 -6.10 -4.06
CA ASP A 408 0.75 -7.29 -3.75
C ASP A 408 0.02 -7.85 -4.97
N ILE A 409 -0.46 -7.01 -5.89
CA ILE A 409 -1.10 -7.48 -7.13
C ILE A 409 -0.09 -7.76 -8.25
N GLY A 410 1.19 -7.48 -8.07
CA GLY A 410 2.25 -7.74 -9.03
C GLY A 410 2.28 -9.19 -9.54
N PRO A 411 2.13 -10.23 -8.70
CA PRO A 411 2.01 -11.61 -9.18
C PRO A 411 0.81 -11.84 -10.11
N LEU A 412 -0.33 -11.18 -9.87
CA LEU A 412 -1.52 -11.25 -10.73
C LEU A 412 -1.27 -10.62 -12.09
N GLU A 413 -0.62 -9.42 -12.13
CA GLU A 413 -0.26 -8.74 -13.37
C GLU A 413 0.72 -9.60 -14.20
N ARG A 414 1.75 -10.17 -13.57
CA ARG A 414 2.65 -11.13 -14.23
C ARG A 414 1.91 -12.37 -14.75
N GLY A 415 0.81 -12.74 -14.11
CA GLY A 415 -0.12 -13.77 -14.58
C GLY A 415 -1.04 -13.32 -15.73
N GLY A 416 -0.95 -12.04 -16.14
CA GLY A 416 -1.71 -11.45 -17.24
C GLY A 416 -2.99 -10.73 -16.82
N VAL A 417 -3.28 -10.54 -15.51
CA VAL A 417 -4.43 -9.78 -15.03
C VAL A 417 -4.15 -8.29 -15.21
N PRO A 418 -5.02 -7.50 -15.88
CA PRO A 418 -4.87 -6.06 -15.96
C PRO A 418 -4.87 -5.43 -14.57
N SER A 419 -3.91 -4.54 -14.31
CA SER A 419 -3.75 -3.86 -13.04
C SER A 419 -4.06 -2.37 -13.14
N PHE A 420 -4.49 -1.81 -12.03
CA PHE A 420 -4.80 -0.39 -11.89
C PHE A 420 -4.35 0.12 -10.52
N GLN A 421 -4.10 1.42 -10.44
CA GLN A 421 -3.90 2.13 -9.18
C GLN A 421 -4.44 3.56 -9.27
N PRO A 422 -4.87 4.18 -8.16
CA PRO A 422 -5.13 5.61 -8.13
C PRO A 422 -3.87 6.39 -8.49
N LEU A 423 -4.02 7.45 -9.28
CA LEU A 423 -2.95 8.42 -9.55
C LEU A 423 -3.08 9.55 -8.53
N VAL A 424 -2.19 9.61 -7.56
CA VAL A 424 -2.23 10.57 -6.45
C VAL A 424 -1.03 11.51 -6.43
N ASP A 425 -1.16 12.62 -5.73
CA ASP A 425 -0.02 13.47 -5.38
C ASP A 425 0.81 12.81 -4.29
N ALA A 426 1.87 12.14 -4.70
CA ALA A 426 2.82 11.47 -3.82
C ALA A 426 4.04 12.35 -3.46
N SER A 427 4.05 13.65 -3.78
CA SER A 427 5.20 14.54 -3.57
C SER A 427 5.68 14.60 -2.11
N PHE A 428 4.73 14.47 -1.15
CA PHE A 428 5.02 14.43 0.29
C PHE A 428 4.92 13.03 0.91
N TYR A 429 4.44 12.02 0.17
CA TYR A 429 4.24 10.67 0.69
C TYR A 429 5.53 10.13 1.33
N PHE A 430 6.64 10.18 0.62
CA PHE A 430 7.95 9.69 1.10
C PHE A 430 8.60 10.56 2.18
N SER A 431 7.94 11.64 2.63
CA SER A 431 8.32 12.37 3.85
C SER A 431 7.69 11.76 5.12
N TYR A 432 6.62 11.00 4.98
CA TYR A 432 5.88 10.34 6.09
C TYR A 432 6.08 8.82 6.09
N HIS A 433 6.00 8.20 4.92
CA HIS A 433 6.14 6.78 4.66
C HIS A 433 7.34 6.19 5.40
N HIS A 434 7.15 5.08 6.13
CA HIS A 434 8.18 4.38 6.91
C HIS A 434 8.85 5.23 8.02
N THR A 435 8.21 6.28 8.49
CA THR A 435 8.73 7.15 9.54
C THR A 435 7.78 7.26 10.74
N PRO A 436 8.24 7.77 11.89
CA PRO A 436 7.36 8.08 13.03
C PRO A 436 6.29 9.14 12.74
N ALA A 437 6.35 9.80 11.58
CA ALA A 437 5.41 10.84 11.18
C ALA A 437 4.20 10.33 10.38
N ASP A 438 4.13 9.02 10.07
CA ASP A 438 2.98 8.44 9.37
C ASP A 438 1.80 8.22 10.32
N THR A 439 1.08 9.30 10.56
CA THR A 439 -0.01 9.41 11.53
C THR A 439 -1.26 10.04 10.92
N LEU A 440 -2.42 9.80 11.52
CA LEU A 440 -3.74 10.20 11.00
C LEU A 440 -3.85 11.70 10.70
N ASP A 441 -3.18 12.56 11.48
CA ASP A 441 -3.20 14.02 11.29
C ASP A 441 -2.56 14.50 9.97
N LYS A 442 -1.87 13.61 9.25
CA LYS A 442 -1.32 13.88 7.91
C LYS A 442 -2.32 13.57 6.80
N VAL A 443 -3.39 12.81 7.09
CA VAL A 443 -4.40 12.41 6.10
C VAL A 443 -5.52 13.44 6.03
N SER A 444 -5.73 14.01 4.85
CA SER A 444 -6.86 14.91 4.60
C SER A 444 -8.16 14.12 4.41
N THR A 445 -9.18 14.41 5.22
CA THR A 445 -10.52 13.83 5.06
C THR A 445 -11.08 14.06 3.66
N LEU A 446 -10.86 15.24 3.09
CA LEU A 446 -11.33 15.56 1.74
C LEU A 446 -10.66 14.72 0.67
N GLU A 447 -9.32 14.56 0.77
CA GLU A 447 -8.59 13.79 -0.22
C GLU A 447 -8.89 12.29 -0.11
N LEU A 448 -9.11 11.77 1.09
CA LEU A 448 -9.54 10.38 1.28
C LEU A 448 -10.97 10.16 0.69
N LYS A 449 -11.89 11.11 0.80
CA LYS A 449 -13.20 11.03 0.12
C LYS A 449 -13.04 10.99 -1.40
N ARG A 450 -12.17 11.82 -1.97
CA ARG A 450 -11.85 11.78 -3.41
C ARG A 450 -11.24 10.44 -3.79
N HIS A 451 -10.37 9.91 -2.95
CA HIS A 451 -9.76 8.60 -3.15
C HIS A 451 -10.81 7.48 -3.20
N VAL A 452 -11.74 7.44 -2.22
CA VAL A 452 -12.88 6.51 -2.23
C VAL A 452 -13.73 6.68 -3.50
N ALA A 453 -13.97 7.92 -3.93
CA ALA A 453 -14.73 8.19 -5.14
C ALA A 453 -14.05 7.63 -6.39
N VAL A 454 -12.72 7.77 -6.52
CA VAL A 454 -11.93 7.20 -7.62
C VAL A 454 -11.98 5.68 -7.58
N MET A 455 -11.66 5.07 -6.42
CA MET A 455 -11.62 3.61 -6.27
C MET A 455 -12.99 2.99 -6.51
N THR A 456 -14.09 3.59 -5.98
CA THR A 456 -15.44 3.05 -6.18
C THR A 456 -15.89 3.18 -7.62
N SER A 457 -15.67 4.35 -8.25
CA SER A 457 -16.08 4.57 -9.63
C SER A 457 -15.33 3.66 -10.59
N LEU A 458 -14.01 3.46 -10.38
CA LEU A 458 -13.17 2.56 -11.18
C LEU A 458 -13.61 1.09 -10.98
N SER A 459 -13.79 0.65 -9.73
CA SER A 459 -14.22 -0.71 -9.41
C SER A 459 -15.60 -1.03 -10.03
N TRP A 460 -16.56 -0.11 -9.88
CA TRP A 460 -17.87 -0.22 -10.47
C TRP A 460 -17.81 -0.27 -12.00
N PHE A 461 -17.05 0.64 -12.61
CA PHE A 461 -16.90 0.73 -14.05
C PHE A 461 -16.35 -0.57 -14.63
N LEU A 462 -15.27 -1.10 -14.06
CA LEU A 462 -14.66 -2.38 -14.49
C LEU A 462 -15.61 -3.57 -14.25
N ALA A 463 -16.29 -3.59 -13.10
CA ALA A 463 -17.19 -4.69 -12.77
C ALA A 463 -18.41 -4.76 -13.69
N ASN A 464 -18.79 -3.65 -14.33
CA ASN A 464 -19.95 -3.57 -15.24
C ASN A 464 -19.59 -3.41 -16.73
N MET A 465 -18.31 -3.41 -17.05
CA MET A 465 -17.83 -3.26 -18.42
C MET A 465 -18.21 -4.47 -19.28
N ASP A 466 -18.74 -4.22 -20.49
CA ASP A 466 -19.06 -5.28 -21.45
C ASP A 466 -17.82 -5.72 -22.24
N GLU A 467 -16.96 -4.76 -22.55
CA GLU A 467 -15.74 -5.00 -23.31
C GLU A 467 -14.72 -5.81 -22.49
N ASN A 468 -14.07 -6.72 -23.17
CA ASN A 468 -12.90 -7.40 -22.61
C ASN A 468 -11.68 -6.46 -22.70
N ILE A 469 -11.18 -5.99 -21.54
CA ILE A 469 -10.02 -5.09 -21.49
C ILE A 469 -8.69 -5.76 -21.90
N GLY A 470 -8.77 -7.06 -22.23
CA GLY A 470 -7.62 -7.86 -22.65
C GLY A 470 -6.81 -8.39 -21.48
N ARG A 471 -5.75 -9.12 -21.83
CA ARG A 471 -4.73 -9.55 -20.87
C ARG A 471 -3.47 -8.76 -21.14
N VAL A 472 -2.78 -8.41 -20.06
CA VAL A 472 -1.46 -7.79 -20.18
C VAL A 472 -0.48 -8.78 -20.76
N ALA A 473 0.40 -8.34 -21.64
CA ALA A 473 1.48 -9.19 -22.11
C ALA A 473 2.36 -9.61 -20.93
N LYS A 474 2.59 -10.92 -20.79
CA LYS A 474 3.52 -11.40 -19.76
C LYS A 474 4.89 -10.80 -20.06
N PRO A 475 5.57 -10.19 -19.08
CA PRO A 475 6.98 -9.84 -19.26
C PRO A 475 7.77 -11.11 -19.58
N GLU A 476 8.62 -11.03 -20.59
CA GLU A 476 9.54 -12.10 -20.96
C GLU A 476 10.57 -12.40 -19.85
#